data_ad631af50dfd7c67f09f1ee847c50b1d
#
_entry.id   ad631af50dfd7c67f09f1ee847c50b1d
#
_cell.length_a   1.000
_cell.length_b   1.000
_cell.length_c   1.000
_cell.angle_alpha   90.00
_cell.angle_beta   90.00
_cell.angle_gamma   90.00
#
_symmetry.space_group_name_H-M   'P 1'
#
loop_
_entity.id
_entity.type
_entity.pdbx_description
1 polymer ?
#
loop_
_entity_poly.entity_id
_entity_poly.type
_entity_poly.pdbx_seq_one_letter_code
_entity_poly.pdbx_strand_id
1 'polypeptide(L)'
;MIYVHVPFCHRKCTYCAFHSKALNDECEVIGYVDALLEEMERRKDEQAHPIQTVYFGGGTPSILPIGQLVRIVEGLRRCFYLSQVQEVTIEANPEDLTPDYLQALARLRFFNRLSIGIQSLDDSVLRLLNRRHTAQQALDAVANARAAGFCNISVDFIYGVNDLRDLKDIRDVKDIKDIKDLMALVSHVSAYALTVEPGTALAVQVEKGRVVLPDEDEVVRQYHAMRQSLVAKGFEQYEVSNYARPGYRSRHNSRYWNRTPYLGLGPGAHSFDGKCRKWNNPDGTVGMETLTDADAYNELMMTALRTTDGLAVLSVPEGQRERLHRMMQPYVDCGWIIPTDNRYLPTADGLLHADGIAASLFIA
;
A
#
# COMPACT_ATOMS: atom_id res chain seq x y z
N MET A 1 15.58 0.09 -3.66
CA MET A 1 14.42 -0.82 -3.41
C MET A 1 14.15 -1.63 -4.66
N ILE A 2 13.53 -2.82 -4.50
CA ILE A 2 12.96 -3.58 -5.63
C ILE A 2 11.46 -3.79 -5.38
N TYR A 3 10.63 -3.55 -6.39
CA TYR A 3 9.22 -3.91 -6.44
C TYR A 3 9.01 -4.98 -7.52
N VAL A 4 8.35 -6.07 -7.18
CA VAL A 4 7.99 -7.15 -8.10
C VAL A 4 6.49 -7.14 -8.29
N HIS A 5 6.03 -6.84 -9.51
CA HIS A 5 4.62 -6.81 -9.84
C HIS A 5 4.13 -8.17 -10.33
N VAL A 6 3.22 -8.78 -9.58
CA VAL A 6 2.54 -10.02 -9.97
C VAL A 6 1.18 -9.68 -10.53
N PRO A 7 0.93 -9.88 -11.84
CA PRO A 7 -0.28 -9.36 -12.49
C PRO A 7 -1.50 -10.29 -12.35
N PHE A 8 -1.47 -11.27 -11.48
CA PHE A 8 -2.52 -12.30 -11.39
C PHE A 8 -3.41 -12.12 -10.17
N CYS A 9 -4.71 -12.36 -10.36
CA CYS A 9 -5.71 -12.54 -9.33
C CYS A 9 -6.56 -13.76 -9.65
N HIS A 10 -7.13 -14.42 -8.65
CA HIS A 10 -8.17 -15.42 -8.92
C HIS A 10 -9.44 -14.77 -9.51
N ARG A 11 -9.79 -13.59 -9.01
CA ARG A 11 -10.94 -12.80 -9.46
C ARG A 11 -10.69 -11.33 -9.21
N LYS A 12 -11.12 -10.46 -10.12
CA LYS A 12 -10.99 -9.01 -9.97
C LYS A 12 -12.05 -8.48 -9.00
N CYS A 13 -11.61 -7.70 -8.01
CA CYS A 13 -12.50 -6.99 -7.09
C CYS A 13 -13.25 -5.87 -7.80
N THR A 14 -14.45 -5.49 -7.33
CA THR A 14 -15.29 -4.48 -8.00
C THR A 14 -14.67 -3.10 -8.06
N TYR A 15 -13.86 -2.75 -7.08
CA TYR A 15 -13.22 -1.43 -6.90
C TYR A 15 -11.82 -1.34 -7.50
N CYS A 16 -11.18 -2.46 -7.84
CA CYS A 16 -9.75 -2.49 -8.12
C CYS A 16 -9.42 -1.96 -9.52
N ALA A 17 -8.61 -0.90 -9.57
CA ALA A 17 -8.05 -0.31 -10.78
C ALA A 17 -6.62 -0.80 -11.11
N PHE A 18 -5.98 -1.56 -10.19
CA PHE A 18 -4.61 -2.03 -10.43
C PHE A 18 -4.51 -2.92 -11.66
N HIS A 19 -3.34 -2.85 -12.31
CA HIS A 19 -3.05 -3.73 -13.44
C HIS A 19 -3.02 -5.19 -12.96
N SER A 20 -4.09 -5.91 -13.26
CA SER A 20 -4.22 -7.32 -12.93
C SER A 20 -5.19 -8.02 -13.88
N LYS A 21 -4.96 -9.32 -14.08
CA LYS A 21 -5.84 -10.20 -14.85
C LYS A 21 -6.21 -11.44 -14.04
N ALA A 22 -7.36 -12.03 -14.37
CA ALA A 22 -7.71 -13.34 -13.81
C ALA A 22 -6.71 -14.39 -14.30
N LEU A 23 -6.24 -15.23 -13.38
CA LEU A 23 -5.42 -16.38 -13.73
C LEU A 23 -6.31 -17.49 -14.26
N ASN A 24 -6.09 -17.91 -15.50
CA ASN A 24 -6.88 -18.96 -16.15
C ASN A 24 -6.10 -20.27 -16.28
N ASP A 25 -4.78 -20.22 -16.36
CA ASP A 25 -3.93 -21.38 -16.58
C ASP A 25 -2.60 -21.24 -15.80
N GLU A 26 -2.13 -22.33 -15.22
CA GLU A 26 -0.82 -22.39 -14.55
C GLU A 26 0.35 -22.13 -15.51
N CYS A 27 0.21 -22.43 -16.81
CA CYS A 27 1.20 -22.12 -17.83
C CYS A 27 1.48 -20.61 -17.93
N GLU A 28 0.47 -19.77 -17.66
CA GLU A 28 0.65 -18.31 -17.64
C GLU A 28 1.61 -17.89 -16.52
N VAL A 29 1.56 -18.56 -15.37
CA VAL A 29 2.49 -18.26 -14.25
C VAL A 29 3.91 -18.64 -14.63
N ILE A 30 4.12 -19.78 -15.28
CA ILE A 30 5.46 -20.23 -15.71
C ILE A 30 6.03 -19.23 -16.70
N GLY A 31 5.28 -18.86 -17.75
CA GLY A 31 5.73 -17.88 -18.74
C GLY A 31 6.03 -16.50 -18.14
N TYR A 32 5.22 -16.06 -17.17
CA TYR A 32 5.47 -14.82 -16.42
C TYR A 32 6.80 -14.89 -15.65
N VAL A 33 7.03 -15.99 -14.92
CA VAL A 33 8.24 -16.16 -14.12
C VAL A 33 9.48 -16.23 -15.01
N ASP A 34 9.40 -16.93 -16.15
CA ASP A 34 10.50 -16.98 -17.14
C ASP A 34 10.83 -15.58 -17.66
N ALA A 35 9.84 -14.81 -18.08
CA ALA A 35 10.02 -13.44 -18.55
C ALA A 35 10.57 -12.50 -17.44
N LEU A 36 10.10 -12.67 -16.20
CA LEU A 36 10.58 -11.91 -15.04
C LEU A 36 12.05 -12.19 -14.76
N LEU A 37 12.49 -13.45 -14.86
CA LEU A 37 13.89 -13.85 -14.67
C LEU A 37 14.80 -13.28 -15.77
N GLU A 38 14.33 -13.26 -17.01
CA GLU A 38 15.04 -12.61 -18.12
C GLU A 38 15.12 -11.08 -17.92
N GLU A 39 14.04 -10.46 -17.42
CA GLU A 39 14.04 -9.03 -17.08
C GLU A 39 15.04 -8.72 -15.97
N MET A 40 15.10 -9.51 -14.91
CA MET A 40 16.09 -9.36 -13.84
C MET A 40 17.52 -9.38 -14.37
N GLU A 41 17.83 -10.33 -15.25
CA GLU A 41 19.18 -10.46 -15.83
C GLU A 41 19.54 -9.25 -16.72
N ARG A 42 18.60 -8.75 -17.52
CA ARG A 42 18.83 -7.55 -18.35
C ARG A 42 19.03 -6.28 -17.55
N ARG A 43 18.36 -6.18 -16.37
CA ARG A 43 18.27 -4.95 -15.56
C ARG A 43 19.08 -4.97 -14.28
N LYS A 44 19.91 -6.00 -14.07
CA LYS A 44 20.71 -6.18 -12.84
C LYS A 44 21.63 -5.00 -12.52
N ASP A 45 22.12 -4.29 -13.54
CA ASP A 45 23.04 -3.16 -13.40
C ASP A 45 22.31 -1.81 -13.25
N GLU A 46 20.97 -1.74 -13.36
CA GLU A 46 20.22 -0.50 -13.18
C GLU A 46 20.14 -0.05 -11.72
N GLN A 47 20.40 -0.95 -10.76
CA GLN A 47 20.31 -0.65 -9.33
C GLN A 47 21.65 -0.12 -8.79
N ALA A 48 21.78 1.22 -8.79
CA ALA A 48 23.02 1.91 -8.35
C ALA A 48 23.22 1.97 -6.82
N HIS A 49 22.16 1.71 -6.03
CA HIS A 49 22.17 1.86 -4.56
C HIS A 49 21.91 0.53 -3.85
N PRO A 50 22.42 0.35 -2.61
CA PRO A 50 22.14 -0.84 -1.81
C PRO A 50 20.62 -1.08 -1.66
N ILE A 51 20.18 -2.30 -1.94
CA ILE A 51 18.77 -2.69 -1.81
C ILE A 51 18.48 -2.95 -0.33
N GLN A 52 17.54 -2.20 0.23
CA GLN A 52 17.14 -2.33 1.63
C GLN A 52 15.75 -2.95 1.79
N THR A 53 14.93 -2.90 0.73
CA THR A 53 13.60 -3.50 0.75
C THR A 53 13.27 -4.16 -0.57
N VAL A 54 12.53 -5.27 -0.50
CA VAL A 54 11.91 -5.96 -1.64
C VAL A 54 10.42 -6.09 -1.36
N TYR A 55 9.58 -5.81 -2.34
CA TYR A 55 8.13 -5.87 -2.19
C TYR A 55 7.51 -6.62 -3.36
N PHE A 56 6.73 -7.64 -3.05
CA PHE A 56 5.92 -8.37 -4.01
C PHE A 56 4.48 -7.90 -3.88
N GLY A 57 3.97 -7.26 -4.92
CA GLY A 57 2.61 -6.70 -4.95
C GLY A 57 1.96 -6.78 -6.31
N GLY A 58 0.88 -6.03 -6.48
CA GLY A 58 0.17 -5.87 -7.75
C GLY A 58 -1.22 -6.48 -7.77
N GLY A 59 -1.39 -7.62 -8.41
CA GLY A 59 -2.63 -8.41 -8.33
C GLY A 59 -2.70 -9.14 -7.00
N THR A 60 -2.16 -10.37 -6.96
CA THR A 60 -2.14 -11.20 -5.74
C THR A 60 -0.89 -12.10 -5.76
N PRO A 61 0.23 -11.69 -5.18
CA PRO A 61 1.45 -12.51 -5.17
C PRO A 61 1.30 -13.87 -4.50
N SER A 62 0.40 -14.01 -3.51
CA SER A 62 0.11 -15.29 -2.85
C SER A 62 -0.53 -16.35 -3.73
N ILE A 63 -1.02 -15.98 -4.92
CA ILE A 63 -1.53 -16.95 -5.91
C ILE A 63 -0.42 -17.81 -6.50
N LEU A 64 0.83 -17.34 -6.43
CA LEU A 64 1.95 -18.04 -7.02
C LEU A 64 2.26 -19.33 -6.25
N PRO A 65 2.40 -20.48 -6.94
CA PRO A 65 2.90 -21.70 -6.33
C PRO A 65 4.28 -21.46 -5.69
N ILE A 66 4.52 -22.09 -4.55
CA ILE A 66 5.79 -21.93 -3.81
C ILE A 66 7.01 -22.21 -4.70
N GLY A 67 6.94 -23.20 -5.58
CA GLY A 67 8.03 -23.50 -6.53
C GLY A 67 8.37 -22.31 -7.46
N GLN A 68 7.37 -21.52 -7.85
CA GLN A 68 7.60 -20.33 -8.67
C GLN A 68 8.14 -19.17 -7.83
N LEU A 69 7.69 -19.01 -6.58
CA LEU A 69 8.30 -18.04 -5.66
C LEU A 69 9.77 -18.38 -5.39
N VAL A 70 10.13 -19.65 -5.25
CA VAL A 70 11.55 -20.10 -5.14
C VAL A 70 12.35 -19.61 -6.33
N ARG A 71 11.89 -19.84 -7.55
CA ARG A 71 12.57 -19.39 -8.80
C ARG A 71 12.80 -17.87 -8.82
N ILE A 72 11.78 -17.10 -8.44
CA ILE A 72 11.88 -15.62 -8.38
C ILE A 72 12.91 -15.21 -7.31
N VAL A 73 12.85 -15.80 -6.12
CA VAL A 73 13.80 -15.51 -5.02
C VAL A 73 15.25 -15.86 -5.41
N GLU A 74 15.46 -16.97 -6.08
CA GLU A 74 16.78 -17.36 -6.58
C GLU A 74 17.28 -16.41 -7.68
N GLY A 75 16.37 -15.98 -8.58
CA GLY A 75 16.65 -14.95 -9.57
C GLY A 75 17.09 -13.62 -8.94
N LEU A 76 16.35 -13.15 -7.93
CA LEU A 76 16.70 -11.94 -7.18
C LEU A 76 18.07 -12.07 -6.49
N ARG A 77 18.36 -13.20 -5.85
CA ARG A 77 19.66 -13.46 -5.20
C ARG A 77 20.83 -13.54 -6.18
N ARG A 78 20.57 -14.01 -7.40
CA ARG A 78 21.59 -14.10 -8.46
C ARG A 78 21.89 -12.75 -9.08
N CYS A 79 20.86 -11.94 -9.34
CA CYS A 79 20.98 -10.71 -10.10
C CYS A 79 21.28 -9.47 -9.23
N PHE A 80 20.93 -9.50 -7.93
CA PHE A 80 21.00 -8.31 -7.08
C PHE A 80 21.70 -8.59 -5.75
N TYR A 81 22.43 -7.57 -5.25
CA TYR A 81 23.09 -7.64 -3.96
C TYR A 81 22.10 -7.34 -2.81
N LEU A 82 21.63 -8.39 -2.14
CA LEU A 82 20.57 -8.34 -1.15
C LEU A 82 21.03 -8.34 0.31
N SER A 83 22.35 -8.24 0.60
CA SER A 83 22.88 -8.36 1.98
C SER A 83 22.40 -7.27 2.94
N GLN A 84 21.92 -6.14 2.42
CA GLN A 84 21.40 -5.03 3.23
C GLN A 84 19.87 -4.99 3.30
N VAL A 85 19.18 -6.00 2.76
CA VAL A 85 17.71 -6.07 2.79
C VAL A 85 17.23 -6.29 4.22
N GLN A 86 16.37 -5.39 4.69
CA GLN A 86 15.79 -5.38 6.03
C GLN A 86 14.31 -5.79 6.01
N GLU A 87 13.61 -5.53 4.91
CA GLU A 87 12.19 -5.84 4.76
C GLU A 87 11.94 -6.49 3.41
N VAL A 88 11.31 -7.64 3.44
CA VAL A 88 10.77 -8.31 2.25
C VAL A 88 9.30 -8.58 2.50
N THR A 89 8.45 -7.86 1.77
CA THR A 89 7.00 -7.95 1.88
C THR A 89 6.42 -8.82 0.76
N ILE A 90 5.39 -9.59 1.09
CA ILE A 90 4.50 -10.23 0.11
C ILE A 90 3.05 -9.88 0.42
N GLU A 91 2.32 -9.41 -0.59
CA GLU A 91 0.87 -9.24 -0.51
C GLU A 91 0.15 -10.58 -0.66
N ALA A 92 -0.91 -10.76 0.10
CA ALA A 92 -1.67 -11.99 0.12
C ALA A 92 -3.16 -11.74 0.31
N ASN A 93 -3.98 -12.63 -0.25
CA ASN A 93 -5.38 -12.74 0.10
C ASN A 93 -5.58 -13.79 1.19
N PRO A 94 -6.56 -13.61 2.10
CA PRO A 94 -6.83 -14.56 3.19
C PRO A 94 -7.01 -16.01 2.75
N GLU A 95 -7.73 -16.22 1.65
CA GLU A 95 -8.03 -17.57 1.13
C GLU A 95 -6.80 -18.35 0.63
N ASP A 96 -5.70 -17.68 0.33
CA ASP A 96 -4.46 -18.30 -0.13
C ASP A 96 -3.56 -18.73 1.06
N LEU A 97 -3.79 -18.16 2.24
CA LEU A 97 -2.94 -18.32 3.43
C LEU A 97 -3.32 -19.56 4.24
N THR A 98 -3.28 -20.72 3.58
CA THR A 98 -3.44 -22.00 4.28
C THR A 98 -2.22 -22.28 5.18
N PRO A 99 -2.37 -23.10 6.25
CA PRO A 99 -1.26 -23.49 7.10
C PRO A 99 -0.07 -24.07 6.32
N ASP A 100 -0.33 -24.91 5.31
CA ASP A 100 0.71 -25.52 4.49
C ASP A 100 1.45 -24.51 3.63
N TYR A 101 0.71 -23.57 2.99
CA TYR A 101 1.30 -22.51 2.19
C TYR A 101 2.19 -21.60 3.08
N LEU A 102 1.68 -21.18 4.23
CA LEU A 102 2.40 -20.33 5.17
C LEU A 102 3.67 -20.99 5.72
N GLN A 103 3.61 -22.29 6.05
CA GLN A 103 4.79 -23.03 6.47
C GLN A 103 5.83 -23.14 5.34
N ALA A 104 5.39 -23.40 4.11
CA ALA A 104 6.29 -23.45 2.96
C ALA A 104 6.90 -22.08 2.68
N LEU A 105 6.11 -21.00 2.75
CA LEU A 105 6.59 -19.63 2.60
C LEU A 105 7.62 -19.26 3.68
N ALA A 106 7.36 -19.61 4.95
CA ALA A 106 8.28 -19.36 6.06
C ALA A 106 9.62 -20.12 5.90
N ARG A 107 9.60 -21.34 5.33
CA ARG A 107 10.82 -22.12 5.06
C ARG A 107 11.75 -21.49 4.03
N LEU A 108 11.25 -20.60 3.15
CA LEU A 108 12.07 -19.85 2.20
C LEU A 108 13.03 -18.89 2.91
N ARG A 109 12.75 -18.48 4.16
CA ARG A 109 13.53 -17.51 4.94
C ARG A 109 13.90 -16.26 4.14
N PHE A 110 12.96 -15.81 3.31
CA PHE A 110 13.12 -14.64 2.48
C PHE A 110 12.11 -13.55 2.85
N PHE A 111 10.84 -13.92 2.98
CA PHE A 111 9.78 -13.01 3.36
C PHE A 111 9.74 -12.82 4.88
N ASN A 112 9.77 -11.58 5.36
CA ASN A 112 9.68 -11.24 6.78
C ASN A 112 8.50 -10.32 7.11
N ARG A 113 7.70 -9.90 6.09
CA ARG A 113 6.47 -9.12 6.25
C ARG A 113 5.37 -9.67 5.34
N LEU A 114 4.17 -9.83 5.89
CA LEU A 114 2.95 -10.13 5.13
C LEU A 114 2.05 -8.89 5.08
N SER A 115 1.43 -8.59 3.92
CA SER A 115 0.32 -7.64 3.80
C SER A 115 -0.91 -8.40 3.35
N ILE A 116 -1.91 -8.49 4.23
CA ILE A 116 -3.08 -9.35 4.03
C ILE A 116 -4.30 -8.48 3.73
N GLY A 117 -4.81 -8.59 2.52
CA GLY A 117 -5.98 -7.84 2.06
C GLY A 117 -7.27 -8.38 2.63
N ILE A 118 -7.60 -8.07 3.88
CA ILE A 118 -8.85 -8.51 4.51
C ILE A 118 -10.04 -7.64 4.10
N GLN A 119 -9.82 -6.38 3.85
CA GLN A 119 -10.72 -5.31 3.38
C GLN A 119 -11.87 -4.98 4.36
N SER A 120 -12.58 -5.96 4.90
CA SER A 120 -13.66 -5.80 5.88
C SER A 120 -13.84 -7.06 6.72
N LEU A 121 -14.46 -6.93 7.89
CA LEU A 121 -14.95 -8.03 8.72
C LEU A 121 -16.47 -8.18 8.62
N ASP A 122 -17.11 -7.52 7.66
CA ASP A 122 -18.53 -7.71 7.31
C ASP A 122 -18.64 -8.46 5.99
N ASP A 123 -19.26 -9.66 6.02
CA ASP A 123 -19.47 -10.49 4.84
C ASP A 123 -20.35 -9.82 3.76
N SER A 124 -21.22 -8.87 4.12
CA SER A 124 -22.02 -8.11 3.16
C SER A 124 -21.15 -7.14 2.36
N VAL A 125 -20.21 -6.45 3.04
CA VAL A 125 -19.21 -5.57 2.42
C VAL A 125 -18.26 -6.40 1.57
N LEU A 126 -17.76 -7.54 2.07
CA LEU A 126 -16.90 -8.43 1.29
C LEU A 126 -17.58 -8.90 -0.01
N ARG A 127 -18.87 -9.23 0.03
CA ARG A 127 -19.64 -9.57 -1.18
C ARG A 127 -19.77 -8.39 -2.14
N LEU A 128 -20.04 -7.17 -1.63
CA LEU A 128 -20.10 -5.95 -2.45
C LEU A 128 -18.78 -5.70 -3.17
N LEU A 129 -17.67 -5.86 -2.45
CA LEU A 129 -16.31 -5.69 -2.97
C LEU A 129 -15.86 -6.86 -3.88
N ASN A 130 -16.70 -7.90 -4.04
CA ASN A 130 -16.42 -9.13 -4.80
C ASN A 130 -15.22 -9.91 -4.24
N ARG A 131 -15.06 -9.89 -2.90
CA ARG A 131 -14.03 -10.70 -2.21
C ARG A 131 -14.47 -12.17 -2.17
N ARG A 132 -13.48 -13.09 -2.14
CA ARG A 132 -13.70 -14.54 -2.15
C ARG A 132 -13.75 -15.13 -0.75
N HIS A 133 -13.10 -14.48 0.21
CA HIS A 133 -13.06 -14.90 1.61
C HIS A 133 -14.22 -14.33 2.42
N THR A 134 -14.49 -14.94 3.55
CA THR A 134 -15.38 -14.45 4.61
C THR A 134 -14.57 -13.73 5.70
N ALA A 135 -15.26 -13.00 6.58
CA ALA A 135 -14.65 -12.39 7.76
C ALA A 135 -13.90 -13.43 8.63
N GLN A 136 -14.50 -14.60 8.84
CA GLN A 136 -13.85 -15.68 9.60
C GLN A 136 -12.56 -16.17 8.92
N GLN A 137 -12.57 -16.36 7.61
CA GLN A 137 -11.36 -16.76 6.86
C GLN A 137 -10.26 -15.69 6.96
N ALA A 138 -10.62 -14.41 7.02
CA ALA A 138 -9.64 -13.33 7.24
C ALA A 138 -8.98 -13.44 8.63
N LEU A 139 -9.75 -13.69 9.68
CA LEU A 139 -9.24 -13.90 11.04
C LEU A 139 -8.34 -15.13 11.13
N ASP A 140 -8.79 -16.25 10.55
CA ASP A 140 -8.04 -17.51 10.52
C ASP A 140 -6.71 -17.33 9.77
N ALA A 141 -6.69 -16.60 8.66
CA ALA A 141 -5.48 -16.34 7.89
C ALA A 141 -4.42 -15.60 8.71
N VAL A 142 -4.82 -14.58 9.48
CA VAL A 142 -3.90 -13.84 10.36
C VAL A 142 -3.40 -14.74 11.51
N ALA A 143 -4.28 -15.54 12.12
CA ALA A 143 -3.89 -16.49 13.16
C ALA A 143 -2.89 -17.53 12.64
N ASN A 144 -3.16 -18.10 11.45
CA ASN A 144 -2.28 -19.06 10.79
C ASN A 144 -0.92 -18.43 10.44
N ALA A 145 -0.90 -17.18 9.97
CA ALA A 145 0.34 -16.45 9.68
C ALA A 145 1.19 -16.28 10.95
N ARG A 146 0.57 -15.92 12.07
CA ARG A 146 1.26 -15.87 13.38
C ARG A 146 1.79 -17.23 13.81
N ALA A 147 0.99 -18.29 13.68
CA ALA A 147 1.39 -19.67 14.01
C ALA A 147 2.56 -20.14 13.14
N ALA A 148 2.64 -19.71 11.88
CA ALA A 148 3.76 -19.99 10.97
C ALA A 148 5.02 -19.17 11.28
N GLY A 149 4.97 -18.24 12.27
CA GLY A 149 6.13 -17.46 12.74
C GLY A 149 6.27 -16.07 12.13
N PHE A 150 5.31 -15.59 11.33
CA PHE A 150 5.34 -14.21 10.85
C PHE A 150 4.98 -13.23 11.99
N CYS A 151 5.90 -12.33 12.34
CA CYS A 151 5.71 -11.33 13.39
C CYS A 151 5.34 -9.95 12.84
N ASN A 152 5.73 -9.64 11.59
CA ASN A 152 5.39 -8.39 10.92
C ASN A 152 4.23 -8.65 9.95
N ILE A 153 3.00 -8.43 10.43
CA ILE A 153 1.77 -8.63 9.68
C ILE A 153 1.05 -7.30 9.54
N SER A 154 0.77 -6.92 8.31
CA SER A 154 -0.13 -5.84 7.93
C SER A 154 -1.49 -6.41 7.54
N VAL A 155 -2.54 -5.71 7.89
CA VAL A 155 -3.89 -5.96 7.34
C VAL A 155 -4.42 -4.71 6.67
N ASP A 156 -5.08 -4.90 5.53
CA ASP A 156 -5.63 -3.80 4.77
C ASP A 156 -7.15 -3.76 4.95
N PHE A 157 -7.68 -2.58 5.29
CA PHE A 157 -9.11 -2.28 5.45
C PHE A 157 -9.56 -1.24 4.44
N ILE A 158 -10.83 -1.32 4.05
CA ILE A 158 -11.50 -0.31 3.23
C ILE A 158 -12.64 0.28 4.05
N TYR A 159 -12.67 1.61 4.21
CA TYR A 159 -13.78 2.38 4.77
C TYR A 159 -14.43 3.26 3.70
N GLY A 160 -15.49 4.01 4.03
CA GLY A 160 -16.26 4.76 3.03
C GLY A 160 -17.23 3.87 2.25
N VAL A 161 -17.72 2.80 2.87
CA VAL A 161 -18.79 1.94 2.37
C VAL A 161 -20.05 2.22 3.20
N ASN A 162 -21.24 2.26 2.57
CA ASN A 162 -22.50 2.38 3.31
C ASN A 162 -22.69 1.15 4.20
N ASP A 163 -23.24 1.40 5.40
CA ASP A 163 -23.53 0.38 6.42
C ASP A 163 -22.26 -0.27 7.02
N LEU A 164 -21.25 0.55 7.27
CA LEU A 164 -20.13 0.11 8.10
C LEU A 164 -20.58 -0.06 9.56
N ARG A 165 -21.28 -1.16 9.79
CA ARG A 165 -21.45 -1.70 11.14
C ARG A 165 -20.08 -1.97 11.76
N ASP A 166 -19.08 -2.31 10.94
CA ASP A 166 -17.71 -2.62 11.32
C ASP A 166 -16.99 -1.52 12.12
N LEU A 167 -17.30 -0.24 11.89
CA LEU A 167 -16.63 0.84 12.63
C LEU A 167 -17.47 1.40 13.78
N LYS A 168 -18.82 1.39 13.68
CA LYS A 168 -19.67 1.62 14.85
C LYS A 168 -19.56 0.48 15.83
N ASP A 169 -19.44 -0.73 15.34
CA ASP A 169 -19.40 -1.97 16.09
C ASP A 169 -18.00 -2.34 16.61
N ILE A 170 -16.97 -1.55 16.34
CA ILE A 170 -15.77 -1.61 17.21
C ILE A 170 -16.16 -1.27 18.68
N ARG A 171 -17.30 -0.60 18.90
CA ARG A 171 -17.88 -0.40 20.23
C ARG A 171 -19.06 -1.36 20.56
N ASP A 172 -19.79 -1.89 19.56
CA ASP A 172 -21.05 -2.61 19.74
C ASP A 172 -21.08 -4.05 19.18
N VAL A 173 -19.96 -4.57 18.64
CA VAL A 173 -19.88 -5.96 18.18
C VAL A 173 -20.00 -6.88 19.38
N LYS A 174 -21.00 -7.76 19.36
CA LYS A 174 -21.13 -8.89 20.31
C LYS A 174 -19.86 -9.76 20.32
N ASP A 175 -18.97 -9.61 19.32
CA ASP A 175 -17.69 -10.29 19.13
C ASP A 175 -16.48 -9.35 19.22
N ILE A 176 -16.49 -8.40 20.18
CA ILE A 176 -15.34 -7.55 20.56
C ILE A 176 -14.05 -8.37 20.77
N LYS A 177 -14.19 -9.66 21.06
CA LYS A 177 -13.09 -10.59 21.21
C LYS A 177 -12.29 -10.71 19.90
N ASP A 178 -12.94 -10.90 18.77
CA ASP A 178 -12.29 -11.21 17.48
C ASP A 178 -11.47 -10.03 16.93
N ILE A 179 -11.97 -8.80 17.04
CA ILE A 179 -11.21 -7.59 16.64
C ILE A 179 -10.08 -7.29 17.62
N LYS A 180 -10.28 -7.49 18.93
CA LYS A 180 -9.20 -7.34 19.91
C LYS A 180 -8.10 -8.36 19.66
N ASP A 181 -8.49 -9.58 19.36
CA ASP A 181 -7.56 -10.68 19.08
C ASP A 181 -6.83 -10.41 17.75
N LEU A 182 -7.53 -9.96 16.69
CA LEU A 182 -6.91 -9.54 15.43
C LEU A 182 -5.87 -8.43 15.67
N MET A 183 -6.26 -7.33 16.36
CA MET A 183 -5.35 -6.19 16.59
C MET A 183 -4.17 -6.56 17.49
N ALA A 184 -4.27 -7.60 18.32
CA ALA A 184 -3.14 -8.14 19.08
C ALA A 184 -2.17 -8.95 18.22
N LEU A 185 -2.64 -9.51 17.11
CA LEU A 185 -1.86 -10.35 16.20
C LEU A 185 -1.14 -9.53 15.12
N VAL A 186 -1.60 -8.32 14.82
CA VAL A 186 -1.04 -7.50 13.73
C VAL A 186 -0.17 -6.37 14.26
N SER A 187 0.80 -5.96 13.46
CA SER A 187 1.75 -4.89 13.77
C SER A 187 1.52 -3.63 12.94
N HIS A 188 0.69 -3.74 11.89
CA HIS A 188 0.45 -2.67 10.93
C HIS A 188 -0.98 -2.79 10.37
N VAL A 189 -1.58 -1.64 10.07
CA VAL A 189 -2.91 -1.53 9.47
C VAL A 189 -2.84 -0.50 8.34
N SER A 190 -3.25 -0.90 7.14
CA SER A 190 -3.54 0.02 6.05
C SER A 190 -5.05 0.22 5.99
N ALA A 191 -5.51 1.46 5.97
CA ALA A 191 -6.92 1.77 5.94
C ALA A 191 -7.18 2.82 4.86
N TYR A 192 -7.87 2.40 3.80
CA TYR A 192 -8.10 3.18 2.60
C TYR A 192 -9.57 3.61 2.51
N ALA A 193 -9.81 4.88 2.17
CA ALA A 193 -11.15 5.28 1.74
C ALA A 193 -11.49 4.58 0.42
N LEU A 194 -12.72 4.06 0.32
CA LEU A 194 -13.19 3.50 -0.95
C LEU A 194 -13.27 4.59 -2.01
N THR A 195 -12.46 4.47 -3.04
CA THR A 195 -12.46 5.37 -4.19
C THR A 195 -13.16 4.70 -5.37
N VAL A 196 -14.00 5.45 -6.07
CA VAL A 196 -14.67 5.00 -7.30
C VAL A 196 -13.77 5.30 -8.50
N GLU A 197 -12.92 4.37 -8.84
CA GLU A 197 -12.01 4.54 -9.98
C GLU A 197 -12.73 4.32 -11.32
N PRO A 198 -12.53 5.19 -12.32
CA PRO A 198 -13.08 5.02 -13.65
C PRO A 198 -12.72 3.66 -14.26
N GLY A 199 -13.68 3.05 -14.98
CA GLY A 199 -13.47 1.76 -15.64
C GLY A 199 -13.59 0.53 -14.71
N THR A 200 -13.86 0.72 -13.41
CA THR A 200 -14.10 -0.38 -12.47
C THR A 200 -15.57 -0.82 -12.51
N ALA A 201 -15.80 -2.07 -12.08
CA ALA A 201 -17.18 -2.57 -11.93
C ALA A 201 -17.99 -1.78 -10.90
N LEU A 202 -17.33 -1.26 -9.85
CA LEU A 202 -17.93 -0.41 -8.85
C LEU A 202 -18.42 0.91 -9.47
N ALA A 203 -17.63 1.56 -10.33
CA ALA A 203 -18.03 2.79 -11.02
C ALA A 203 -19.34 2.59 -11.82
N VAL A 204 -19.42 1.48 -12.56
CA VAL A 204 -20.65 1.13 -13.31
C VAL A 204 -21.84 0.86 -12.38
N GLN A 205 -21.63 0.27 -11.20
CA GLN A 205 -22.70 0.00 -10.24
C GLN A 205 -23.20 1.28 -9.59
N VAL A 206 -22.30 2.21 -9.25
CA VAL A 206 -22.63 3.53 -8.71
C VAL A 206 -23.39 4.37 -9.75
N GLU A 207 -22.89 4.43 -10.97
CA GLU A 207 -23.55 5.14 -12.08
C GLU A 207 -24.98 4.65 -12.35
N LYS A 208 -25.21 3.34 -12.22
CA LYS A 208 -26.54 2.73 -12.36
C LYS A 208 -27.42 2.82 -11.13
N GLY A 209 -26.97 3.51 -10.07
CA GLY A 209 -27.70 3.63 -8.80
C GLY A 209 -27.88 2.30 -8.04
N ARG A 210 -27.11 1.26 -8.37
CA ARG A 210 -27.16 -0.05 -7.70
C ARG A 210 -26.38 -0.05 -6.39
N VAL A 211 -25.38 0.80 -6.29
CA VAL A 211 -24.58 1.05 -5.10
C VAL A 211 -24.66 2.53 -4.81
N VAL A 212 -25.05 2.86 -3.58
CA VAL A 212 -25.03 4.23 -3.06
C VAL A 212 -23.91 4.30 -2.05
N LEU A 213 -22.98 5.21 -2.23
CA LEU A 213 -21.88 5.46 -1.31
C LEU A 213 -22.30 6.47 -0.23
N PRO A 214 -21.63 6.48 0.94
CA PRO A 214 -21.85 7.51 1.95
C PRO A 214 -21.44 8.89 1.42
N ASP A 215 -22.01 9.93 2.00
CA ASP A 215 -21.55 11.29 1.74
C ASP A 215 -20.16 11.56 2.36
N GLU A 216 -19.56 12.68 1.99
CA GLU A 216 -18.24 13.06 2.46
C GLU A 216 -18.17 13.19 3.99
N ASP A 217 -19.23 13.73 4.62
CA ASP A 217 -19.30 13.88 6.08
C ASP A 217 -19.28 12.52 6.79
N GLU A 218 -19.96 11.51 6.23
CA GLU A 218 -19.91 10.15 6.75
C GLU A 218 -18.53 9.52 6.58
N VAL A 219 -17.89 9.70 5.42
CA VAL A 219 -16.52 9.21 5.17
C VAL A 219 -15.54 9.83 6.18
N VAL A 220 -15.63 11.12 6.43
CA VAL A 220 -14.83 11.84 7.44
C VAL A 220 -15.11 11.30 8.85
N ARG A 221 -16.37 11.06 9.20
CA ARG A 221 -16.73 10.45 10.50
C ARG A 221 -16.12 9.05 10.66
N GLN A 222 -16.17 8.23 9.61
CA GLN A 222 -15.56 6.89 9.58
C GLN A 222 -14.03 6.97 9.75
N TYR A 223 -13.36 7.89 9.06
CA TYR A 223 -11.93 8.13 9.22
C TYR A 223 -11.56 8.43 10.67
N HIS A 224 -12.24 9.38 11.30
CA HIS A 224 -11.96 9.76 12.68
C HIS A 224 -12.23 8.62 13.68
N ALA A 225 -13.33 7.89 13.50
CA ALA A 225 -13.69 6.75 14.35
C ALA A 225 -12.65 5.62 14.27
N MET A 226 -12.23 5.28 13.05
CA MET A 226 -11.20 4.28 12.80
C MET A 226 -9.85 4.70 13.38
N ARG A 227 -9.40 5.94 13.09
CA ARG A 227 -8.17 6.49 13.62
C ARG A 227 -8.16 6.44 15.16
N GLN A 228 -9.23 6.93 15.79
CA GLN A 228 -9.36 6.92 17.26
C GLN A 228 -9.27 5.50 17.81
N SER A 229 -9.93 4.54 17.16
CA SER A 229 -9.89 3.14 17.56
C SER A 229 -8.48 2.53 17.46
N LEU A 230 -7.77 2.77 16.36
CA LEU A 230 -6.41 2.26 16.15
C LEU A 230 -5.41 2.89 17.13
N VAL A 231 -5.49 4.21 17.34
CA VAL A 231 -4.63 4.91 18.32
C VAL A 231 -4.87 4.38 19.74
N ALA A 232 -6.13 4.16 20.13
CA ALA A 232 -6.46 3.57 21.44
C ALA A 232 -5.93 2.14 21.62
N LYS A 233 -5.60 1.44 20.53
CA LYS A 233 -4.98 0.10 20.52
C LYS A 233 -3.46 0.12 20.39
N GLY A 234 -2.83 1.31 20.43
CA GLY A 234 -1.38 1.49 20.42
C GLY A 234 -0.76 1.51 19.03
N PHE A 235 -1.55 1.80 17.98
CA PHE A 235 -1.03 2.10 16.66
C PHE A 235 -0.80 3.61 16.51
N GLU A 236 0.27 3.98 15.82
CA GLU A 236 0.59 5.34 15.44
C GLU A 236 0.25 5.53 13.96
N GLN A 237 -0.57 6.54 13.63
CA GLN A 237 -0.70 6.96 12.25
C GLN A 237 0.62 7.59 11.81
N TYR A 238 1.22 7.12 10.72
CA TYR A 238 2.48 7.66 10.24
C TYR A 238 2.39 8.27 8.82
N GLU A 239 1.29 8.01 8.12
CA GLU A 239 0.91 8.68 6.88
C GLU A 239 -0.61 8.58 6.69
N VAL A 240 -1.14 9.11 5.59
CA VAL A 240 -2.59 9.28 5.33
C VAL A 240 -3.40 8.02 5.60
N SER A 241 -2.93 6.86 5.11
CA SER A 241 -3.68 5.59 5.16
C SER A 241 -3.09 4.54 6.08
N ASN A 242 -1.86 4.73 6.60
CA ASN A 242 -1.15 3.67 7.30
C ASN A 242 -0.89 3.96 8.77
N TYR A 243 -1.12 2.91 9.56
CA TYR A 243 -0.96 2.89 11.01
C TYR A 243 -0.04 1.73 11.40
N ALA A 244 0.87 1.95 12.32
CA ALA A 244 1.81 0.91 12.75
C ALA A 244 2.05 0.97 14.26
N ARG A 245 2.34 -0.17 14.86
CA ARG A 245 2.97 -0.19 16.18
C ARG A 245 4.38 0.41 16.09
N PRO A 246 4.94 0.97 17.17
CA PRO A 246 6.31 1.47 17.19
C PRO A 246 7.29 0.45 16.61
N GLY A 247 8.09 0.88 15.62
CA GLY A 247 9.08 0.04 14.95
C GLY A 247 8.57 -0.80 13.77
N TYR A 248 7.26 -0.76 13.44
CA TYR A 248 6.64 -1.57 12.39
C TYR A 248 6.08 -0.78 11.19
N ARG A 249 6.46 0.50 11.04
CA ARG A 249 6.15 1.24 9.81
C ARG A 249 6.68 0.47 8.60
N SER A 250 5.91 0.38 7.51
CA SER A 250 6.39 -0.23 6.26
C SER A 250 7.59 0.53 5.73
N ARG A 251 8.75 -0.12 5.73
CA ARG A 251 10.00 0.50 5.25
C ARG A 251 9.95 0.73 3.75
N HIS A 252 9.30 -0.18 3.00
CA HIS A 252 9.16 -0.05 1.56
C HIS A 252 8.27 1.14 1.20
N ASN A 253 7.06 1.23 1.79
CA ASN A 253 6.12 2.33 1.51
C ASN A 253 6.68 3.69 1.95
N SER A 254 7.33 3.76 3.11
CA SER A 254 7.97 4.99 3.60
C SER A 254 9.02 5.54 2.63
N ARG A 255 9.67 4.68 1.83
CA ARG A 255 10.65 5.08 0.85
C ARG A 255 10.04 5.72 -0.40
N TYR A 256 8.82 5.36 -0.78
CA TYR A 256 8.09 6.08 -1.83
C TYR A 256 7.82 7.53 -1.40
N TRP A 257 7.40 7.72 -0.15
CA TRP A 257 7.16 9.05 0.41
C TRP A 257 8.42 9.92 0.48
N ASN A 258 9.57 9.29 0.65
CA ASN A 258 10.88 9.96 0.63
C ASN A 258 11.49 10.06 -0.77
N ARG A 259 10.76 9.71 -1.83
CA ARG A 259 11.21 9.73 -3.23
C ARG A 259 12.53 8.97 -3.44
N THR A 260 12.73 7.89 -2.67
CA THR A 260 13.91 7.01 -2.81
C THR A 260 13.86 6.29 -4.16
N PRO A 261 14.96 6.24 -4.93
CA PRO A 261 15.03 5.46 -6.17
C PRO A 261 14.64 4.00 -5.98
N TYR A 262 13.93 3.44 -6.97
CA TYR A 262 13.49 2.04 -6.95
C TYR A 262 13.44 1.42 -8.34
N LEU A 263 13.64 0.11 -8.37
CA LEU A 263 13.51 -0.73 -9.56
C LEU A 263 12.21 -1.53 -9.47
N GLY A 264 11.32 -1.34 -10.43
CA GLY A 264 10.13 -2.17 -10.59
C GLY A 264 10.35 -3.21 -11.67
N LEU A 265 9.97 -4.45 -11.37
CA LEU A 265 10.08 -5.62 -12.23
C LEU A 265 8.70 -6.22 -12.49
N GLY A 266 8.48 -6.71 -13.69
CA GLY A 266 7.21 -7.28 -14.15
C GLY A 266 6.29 -6.28 -14.84
N PRO A 267 5.23 -6.75 -15.53
CA PRO A 267 4.31 -5.93 -16.31
C PRO A 267 3.49 -5.02 -15.39
N GLY A 268 3.39 -3.73 -15.70
CA GLY A 268 2.73 -2.72 -14.86
C GLY A 268 3.61 -2.12 -13.78
N ALA A 269 4.84 -2.62 -13.56
CA ALA A 269 5.76 -2.07 -12.58
C ALA A 269 6.35 -0.74 -13.04
N HIS A 270 6.46 0.20 -12.11
CA HIS A 270 7.18 1.46 -12.31
C HIS A 270 8.56 1.39 -11.70
N SER A 271 9.49 2.16 -12.23
CA SER A 271 10.84 2.40 -11.69
C SER A 271 11.10 3.90 -11.61
N PHE A 272 11.94 4.32 -10.69
CA PHE A 272 12.33 5.72 -10.50
C PHE A 272 13.82 5.79 -10.11
N ASP A 273 14.59 6.60 -10.80
CA ASP A 273 16.03 6.77 -10.53
C ASP A 273 16.37 8.05 -9.77
N GLY A 274 15.36 8.82 -9.37
CA GLY A 274 15.48 10.15 -8.74
C GLY A 274 15.12 11.30 -9.68
N LYS A 275 15.13 11.09 -10.99
CA LYS A 275 14.82 12.09 -12.03
C LYS A 275 13.91 11.55 -13.13
N CYS A 276 14.13 10.31 -13.55
CA CYS A 276 13.34 9.67 -14.59
C CYS A 276 12.44 8.59 -13.98
N ARG A 277 11.19 8.55 -14.45
CA ARG A 277 10.25 7.47 -14.18
C ARG A 277 10.12 6.60 -15.42
N LYS A 278 10.19 5.28 -15.24
CA LYS A 278 9.95 4.29 -16.28
C LYS A 278 8.83 3.38 -15.86
N TRP A 279 8.06 2.84 -16.79
CA TRP A 279 7.05 1.82 -16.48
C TRP A 279 6.99 0.76 -17.56
N ASN A 280 6.75 -0.47 -17.15
CA ASN A 280 6.60 -1.62 -18.00
C ASN A 280 5.13 -1.72 -18.45
N ASN A 281 4.85 -1.45 -19.70
CA ASN A 281 3.49 -1.65 -20.23
C ASN A 281 3.16 -3.16 -20.32
N PRO A 282 1.86 -3.52 -20.24
CA PRO A 282 1.42 -4.91 -20.36
C PRO A 282 1.76 -5.56 -21.71
N ASP A 283 1.93 -4.78 -22.75
CA ASP A 283 2.31 -5.22 -24.11
C ASP A 283 3.82 -5.44 -24.28
N GLY A 284 4.60 -5.27 -23.20
CA GLY A 284 6.06 -5.42 -23.19
C GLY A 284 6.84 -4.17 -23.62
N THR A 285 6.16 -3.10 -23.98
CA THR A 285 6.84 -1.80 -24.23
C THR A 285 7.20 -1.11 -22.93
N VAL A 286 8.14 -0.16 -22.97
CA VAL A 286 8.56 0.63 -21.81
C VAL A 286 8.20 2.09 -22.06
N GLY A 287 7.38 2.66 -21.18
CA GLY A 287 7.16 4.09 -21.13
C GLY A 287 8.21 4.78 -20.26
N MET A 288 8.49 6.04 -20.54
CA MET A 288 9.46 6.84 -19.78
C MET A 288 9.06 8.31 -19.79
N GLU A 289 9.26 8.97 -18.66
CA GLU A 289 9.18 10.42 -18.52
C GLU A 289 10.39 10.94 -17.72
N THR A 290 10.83 12.15 -18.03
CA THR A 290 11.83 12.85 -17.25
C THR A 290 11.14 14.00 -16.53
N LEU A 291 11.25 14.03 -15.21
CA LEU A 291 10.64 15.06 -14.38
C LEU A 291 11.34 16.38 -14.60
N THR A 292 10.55 17.44 -14.78
CA THR A 292 11.03 18.81 -14.69
C THR A 292 11.28 19.24 -13.25
N ASP A 293 11.91 20.38 -13.03
CA ASP A 293 12.08 20.92 -11.67
C ASP A 293 10.72 21.23 -11.02
N ALA A 294 9.72 21.62 -11.81
CA ALA A 294 8.35 21.83 -11.34
C ALA A 294 7.69 20.51 -10.92
N ASP A 295 7.82 19.46 -11.72
CA ASP A 295 7.31 18.13 -11.37
C ASP A 295 7.97 17.63 -10.08
N ALA A 296 9.28 17.74 -9.99
CA ALA A 296 10.05 17.34 -8.80
C ALA A 296 9.61 18.09 -7.54
N TYR A 297 9.33 19.41 -7.66
CA TYR A 297 8.79 20.22 -6.57
C TYR A 297 7.38 19.77 -6.20
N ASN A 298 6.48 19.60 -7.17
CA ASN A 298 5.09 19.22 -6.94
C ASN A 298 5.00 17.83 -6.30
N GLU A 299 5.81 16.88 -6.76
CA GLU A 299 5.91 15.55 -6.13
C GLU A 299 6.44 15.61 -4.68
N LEU A 300 7.40 16.51 -4.40
CA LEU A 300 7.86 16.71 -3.03
C LEU A 300 6.72 17.18 -2.12
N MET A 301 5.88 18.13 -2.58
CA MET A 301 4.71 18.57 -1.83
C MET A 301 3.74 17.41 -1.58
N MET A 302 3.39 16.66 -2.64
CA MET A 302 2.48 15.52 -2.56
C MET A 302 2.97 14.45 -1.59
N THR A 303 4.23 14.08 -1.65
CA THR A 303 4.74 12.95 -0.87
C THR A 303 5.02 13.33 0.58
N ALA A 304 5.63 14.49 0.84
CA ALA A 304 6.03 14.90 2.18
C ALA A 304 4.83 15.21 3.08
N LEU A 305 3.81 15.93 2.56
CA LEU A 305 2.63 16.31 3.33
C LEU A 305 1.66 15.16 3.61
N ARG A 306 1.83 14.00 2.98
CA ARG A 306 1.07 12.78 3.27
C ARG A 306 1.63 11.98 4.45
N THR A 307 2.72 12.43 5.06
CA THR A 307 3.37 11.73 6.18
C THR A 307 3.44 12.60 7.42
N THR A 308 3.42 11.98 8.60
CA THR A 308 3.65 12.70 9.87
C THR A 308 5.07 13.24 10.01
N ASP A 309 6.01 12.78 9.18
CA ASP A 309 7.37 13.33 9.14
C ASP A 309 7.39 14.71 8.46
N GLY A 310 6.37 15.03 7.66
CA GLY A 310 6.11 16.32 7.08
C GLY A 310 7.18 16.82 6.10
N LEU A 311 6.98 18.05 5.63
CA LEU A 311 7.85 18.70 4.64
C LEU A 311 9.03 19.41 5.32
N ALA A 312 10.25 18.99 5.00
CA ALA A 312 11.46 19.70 5.42
C ALA A 312 11.66 20.98 4.57
N VAL A 313 11.78 22.15 5.20
CA VAL A 313 11.95 23.42 4.49
C VAL A 313 13.22 23.43 3.64
N LEU A 314 14.30 22.79 4.11
CA LEU A 314 15.57 22.73 3.39
C LEU A 314 15.53 21.83 2.14
N SER A 315 14.55 20.92 2.03
CA SER A 315 14.35 20.12 0.79
C SER A 315 13.69 20.93 -0.33
N VAL A 316 13.16 22.12 -0.01
CA VAL A 316 12.54 23.03 -0.97
C VAL A 316 13.60 23.96 -1.56
N PRO A 317 13.63 24.16 -2.90
CA PRO A 317 14.56 25.10 -3.54
C PRO A 317 14.49 26.48 -2.87
N GLU A 318 15.64 27.10 -2.65
CA GLU A 318 15.76 28.35 -1.90
C GLU A 318 14.83 29.45 -2.43
N GLY A 319 14.76 29.59 -3.75
CA GLY A 319 13.88 30.58 -4.38
C GLY A 319 12.38 30.36 -4.20
N GLN A 320 11.96 29.17 -3.71
CA GLN A 320 10.56 28.84 -3.47
C GLN A 320 10.17 28.90 -1.97
N ARG A 321 11.13 29.04 -1.05
CA ARG A 321 10.87 28.96 0.40
C ARG A 321 10.00 30.09 0.91
N GLU A 322 10.22 31.32 0.45
CA GLU A 322 9.39 32.47 0.83
C GLU A 322 7.92 32.29 0.37
N ARG A 323 7.73 31.83 -0.88
CA ARG A 323 6.40 31.45 -1.39
C ARG A 323 5.78 30.34 -0.52
N LEU A 324 6.53 29.29 -0.21
CA LEU A 324 6.08 28.20 0.64
C LEU A 324 5.58 28.70 1.99
N HIS A 325 6.36 29.52 2.71
CA HIS A 325 5.97 30.07 4.01
C HIS A 325 4.65 30.85 3.93
N ARG A 326 4.51 31.70 2.92
CA ARG A 326 3.27 32.47 2.71
C ARG A 326 2.07 31.56 2.41
N MET A 327 2.25 30.56 1.56
CA MET A 327 1.17 29.63 1.17
C MET A 327 0.79 28.63 2.28
N MET A 328 1.71 28.32 3.19
CA MET A 328 1.45 27.44 4.34
C MET A 328 0.68 28.13 5.47
N GLN A 329 0.75 29.48 5.57
CA GLN A 329 0.19 30.20 6.71
C GLN A 329 -1.32 29.92 6.95
N PRO A 330 -2.20 29.87 5.95
CA PRO A 330 -3.62 29.55 6.18
C PRO A 330 -3.82 28.18 6.83
N TYR A 331 -3.00 27.20 6.50
CA TYR A 331 -3.09 25.83 7.06
C TYR A 331 -2.50 25.75 8.48
N VAL A 332 -1.55 26.62 8.81
CA VAL A 332 -1.08 26.80 10.18
C VAL A 332 -2.16 27.46 11.04
N ASP A 333 -2.79 28.52 10.53
CA ASP A 333 -3.82 29.27 11.25
C ASP A 333 -5.05 28.42 11.57
N CYS A 334 -5.45 27.49 10.68
CA CYS A 334 -6.56 26.56 10.95
C CYS A 334 -6.14 25.28 11.71
N GLY A 335 -4.86 25.12 12.08
CA GLY A 335 -4.38 24.00 12.88
C GLY A 335 -4.18 22.68 12.12
N TRP A 336 -4.15 22.73 10.78
CA TRP A 336 -3.87 21.52 9.98
C TRP A 336 -2.37 21.24 9.85
N ILE A 337 -1.54 22.28 9.97
CA ILE A 337 -0.09 22.18 9.90
C ILE A 337 0.54 22.81 11.16
N ILE A 338 1.51 22.11 11.73
CA ILE A 338 2.34 22.58 12.84
C ILE A 338 3.69 22.99 12.26
N PRO A 339 4.04 24.28 12.27
CA PRO A 339 5.37 24.73 11.87
C PRO A 339 6.39 24.42 12.98
N THR A 340 7.57 23.97 12.58
CA THR A 340 8.76 23.88 13.42
C THR A 340 9.88 24.72 12.78
N ASP A 341 11.04 24.81 13.42
CA ASP A 341 12.18 25.58 12.90
C ASP A 341 12.57 25.20 11.46
N ASN A 342 12.40 23.94 11.09
CA ASN A 342 12.85 23.43 9.79
C ASN A 342 11.84 22.51 9.08
N ARG A 343 10.61 22.33 9.60
CA ARG A 343 9.59 21.47 9.02
C ARG A 343 8.18 22.03 9.16
N TYR A 344 7.31 21.58 8.25
CA TYR A 344 5.85 21.67 8.34
C TYR A 344 5.29 20.27 8.57
N LEU A 345 4.70 20.03 9.75
CA LEU A 345 4.19 18.71 10.16
C LEU A 345 2.66 18.71 10.07
N PRO A 346 2.05 17.82 9.27
CA PRO A 346 0.60 17.67 9.25
C PRO A 346 0.09 17.16 10.59
N THR A 347 -1.00 17.74 11.08
CA THR A 347 -1.82 17.17 12.16
C THR A 347 -2.66 16.01 11.63
N ALA A 348 -3.46 15.36 12.48
CA ALA A 348 -4.41 14.34 12.04
C ALA A 348 -5.42 14.88 11.01
N ASP A 349 -5.91 16.10 11.24
CA ASP A 349 -6.82 16.78 10.31
C ASP A 349 -6.05 17.26 9.07
N GLY A 350 -4.80 17.67 9.24
CA GLY A 350 -3.90 18.00 8.12
C GLY A 350 -3.65 16.80 7.20
N LEU A 351 -3.51 15.59 7.74
CA LEU A 351 -3.39 14.38 6.92
C LEU A 351 -4.67 14.07 6.14
N LEU A 352 -5.85 14.34 6.71
CA LEU A 352 -7.12 14.18 6.00
C LEU A 352 -7.21 15.11 4.78
N HIS A 353 -6.62 16.29 4.87
CA HIS A 353 -6.61 17.32 3.82
C HIS A 353 -5.30 17.40 3.02
N ALA A 354 -4.40 16.42 3.19
CA ALA A 354 -3.04 16.46 2.65
C ALA A 354 -2.98 16.72 1.15
N ASP A 355 -3.83 16.08 0.36
CA ASP A 355 -3.85 16.22 -1.10
C ASP A 355 -4.28 17.64 -1.53
N GLY A 356 -5.29 18.20 -0.86
CA GLY A 356 -5.74 19.59 -1.12
C GLY A 356 -4.68 20.61 -0.73
N ILE A 357 -4.02 20.42 0.42
CA ILE A 357 -2.90 21.26 0.86
C ILE A 357 -1.76 21.19 -0.17
N ALA A 358 -1.34 19.98 -0.54
CA ALA A 358 -0.25 19.79 -1.50
C ALA A 358 -0.57 20.42 -2.86
N ALA A 359 -1.76 20.21 -3.40
CA ALA A 359 -2.19 20.77 -4.69
C ALA A 359 -2.16 22.30 -4.71
N SER A 360 -2.53 22.95 -3.61
CA SER A 360 -2.49 24.42 -3.50
C SER A 360 -1.08 25.00 -3.59
N LEU A 361 -0.06 24.19 -3.29
CA LEU A 361 1.35 24.57 -3.28
C LEU A 361 2.03 24.38 -4.63
N PHE A 362 1.40 23.71 -5.60
CA PHE A 362 1.99 23.39 -6.89
C PHE A 362 2.48 24.62 -7.63
N ILE A 363 3.50 24.42 -8.45
CA ILE A 363 4.04 25.38 -9.41
C ILE A 363 3.89 24.85 -10.82
N ALA A 364 3.81 25.76 -11.78
CA ALA A 364 3.74 25.44 -13.21
C ALA A 364 5.12 25.15 -13.82
#